data_6750774b0f05b8fd81a9da45533e252c
#
_entry.id   6750774b0f05b8fd81a9da45533e252c
#
_cell.length_a   1.000
_cell.length_b   1.000
_cell.length_c   1.000
_cell.angle_alpha   90.00
_cell.angle_beta   90.00
_cell.angle_gamma   90.00
#
_symmetry.space_group_name_H-M   'P 1'
#
loop_
_entity.id
_entity.type
_entity.pdbx_description
1 polymer ?
#
loop_
_entity_poly.entity_id
_entity_poly.type
_entity_poly.pdbx_seq_one_letter_code
_entity_poly.pdbx_strand_id
1 'polypeptide(L)'
;MNYKPLPSGLIIKDSGIEGQGVFTTRNLHLGCELGESHYRIDTSGVESINEEENKNLFIRTPLGGFINHSEEPNCHRTQIRIKPGFDKWIITVIKNITAGEELTLKYTMYVPKSMPSINGIAYLGGP
;
A
#
# COMPACT_ATOMS: atom_id res chain seq x y z
N MET A 1 4.64 26.11 -0.35
CA MET A 1 4.08 24.87 -0.88
C MET A 1 3.85 23.86 0.23
N ASN A 2 2.73 23.21 0.23
CA ASN A 2 2.43 22.24 1.27
C ASN A 2 2.69 20.83 0.77
N TYR A 3 3.45 20.10 1.55
CA TYR A 3 3.69 18.71 1.24
C TYR A 3 2.51 17.88 1.74
N LYS A 4 1.93 17.07 0.88
CA LYS A 4 0.80 16.23 1.25
C LYS A 4 1.17 14.79 0.96
N PRO A 5 1.51 14.03 2.01
CA PRO A 5 1.94 12.65 1.81
C PRO A 5 0.83 11.72 1.37
N LEU A 6 -0.43 12.13 1.51
CA LEU A 6 -1.56 11.31 1.11
C LEU A 6 -2.31 11.97 -0.03
N PRO A 7 -3.02 11.18 -0.83
CA PRO A 7 -3.91 11.74 -1.84
C PRO A 7 -4.94 12.67 -1.20
N SER A 8 -5.46 13.59 -2.01
CA SER A 8 -6.44 14.54 -1.54
C SER A 8 -7.65 13.84 -0.95
N GLY A 9 -8.11 14.34 0.18
CA GLY A 9 -9.30 13.79 0.82
C GLY A 9 -9.02 12.66 1.80
N LEU A 10 -7.75 12.32 1.99
CA LEU A 10 -7.38 11.26 2.94
C LEU A 10 -6.52 11.88 4.04
N ILE A 11 -6.72 11.42 5.27
CA ILE A 11 -5.95 11.91 6.41
C ILE A 11 -5.54 10.75 7.28
N ILE A 12 -4.50 10.96 8.08
CA ILE A 12 -4.04 9.99 9.05
C ILE A 12 -4.49 10.47 10.42
N LYS A 13 -5.11 9.59 11.19
CA LYS A 13 -5.46 9.91 12.56
C LYS A 13 -5.57 8.61 13.37
N ASP A 14 -5.79 8.76 14.66
CA ASP A 14 -5.88 7.60 15.54
C ASP A 14 -6.98 6.68 15.09
N SER A 15 -6.69 5.39 15.12
CA SER A 15 -7.57 4.36 14.62
C SER A 15 -8.19 3.58 15.77
N GLY A 16 -9.42 3.17 15.60
CA GLY A 16 -10.01 2.25 16.55
C GLY A 16 -9.54 0.83 16.37
N ILE A 17 -8.81 0.55 15.29
CA ILE A 17 -8.30 -0.78 15.03
C ILE A 17 -6.92 -0.94 15.65
N GLU A 18 -5.99 -0.11 15.25
CA GLU A 18 -4.64 -0.18 15.78
C GLU A 18 -3.90 1.09 15.42
N GLY A 19 -3.23 1.68 16.42
CA GLY A 19 -2.38 2.85 16.19
C GLY A 19 -3.09 3.93 15.40
N GLN A 20 -2.47 4.30 14.28
CA GLN A 20 -3.03 5.28 13.38
C GLN A 20 -3.52 4.61 12.11
N GLY A 21 -4.46 5.23 11.44
CA GLY A 21 -5.00 4.69 10.21
C GLY A 21 -5.29 5.79 9.23
N VAL A 22 -5.78 5.40 8.05
CA VAL A 22 -6.12 6.33 6.98
C VAL A 22 -7.64 6.47 6.95
N PHE A 23 -8.10 7.71 6.99
CA PHE A 23 -9.54 8.02 6.99
C PHE A 23 -9.86 8.90 5.81
N THR A 24 -11.08 8.78 5.31
CA THR A 24 -11.51 9.65 4.21
C THR A 24 -12.30 10.83 4.76
N THR A 25 -12.08 12.01 4.19
CA THR A 25 -12.83 13.19 4.55
C THR A 25 -14.02 13.41 3.64
N ARG A 26 -14.23 12.53 2.66
CA ARG A 26 -15.33 12.65 1.73
C ARG A 26 -15.90 11.28 1.42
N ASN A 27 -17.08 11.25 0.84
CA ASN A 27 -17.66 9.98 0.43
C ASN A 27 -16.91 9.45 -0.76
N LEU A 28 -16.69 8.14 -0.77
CA LEU A 28 -15.97 7.46 -1.85
C LEU A 28 -16.88 6.41 -2.44
N HIS A 29 -16.86 6.31 -3.76
CA HIS A 29 -17.70 5.36 -4.46
C HIS A 29 -16.92 4.11 -4.84
N LEU A 30 -17.64 3.02 -4.92
CA LEU A 30 -17.09 1.76 -5.40
C LEU A 30 -16.33 2.01 -6.70
N GLY A 31 -15.11 1.49 -6.77
CA GLY A 31 -14.29 1.61 -7.97
C GLY A 31 -13.32 2.77 -7.97
N CYS A 32 -13.43 3.67 -6.99
CA CYS A 32 -12.53 4.81 -6.92
C CYS A 32 -11.12 4.34 -6.64
N GLU A 33 -10.15 4.84 -7.41
CA GLU A 33 -8.74 4.53 -7.18
C GLU A 33 -8.15 5.62 -6.30
N LEU A 34 -7.53 5.21 -5.20
CA LEU A 34 -7.08 6.17 -4.20
C LEU A 34 -5.62 6.56 -4.38
N GLY A 35 -4.82 5.67 -4.93
CA GLY A 35 -3.41 5.94 -5.12
C GLY A 35 -2.59 4.70 -4.89
N GLU A 36 -1.27 4.84 -5.04
CA GLU A 36 -0.37 3.71 -4.92
C GLU A 36 -0.13 3.32 -3.47
N SER A 37 -0.10 2.02 -3.20
CA SER A 37 0.26 1.55 -1.88
C SER A 37 1.76 1.28 -1.81
N HIS A 38 2.33 0.73 -2.87
CA HIS A 38 3.77 0.48 -2.92
C HIS A 38 4.19 0.14 -4.35
N TYR A 39 5.51 0.04 -4.53
CA TYR A 39 6.14 -0.27 -5.81
C TYR A 39 7.13 -1.39 -5.61
N ARG A 40 7.39 -2.14 -6.68
CA ARG A 40 8.46 -3.14 -6.70
C ARG A 40 9.35 -2.85 -7.90
N ILE A 41 10.64 -2.78 -7.66
CA ILE A 41 11.62 -2.55 -8.70
C ILE A 41 12.59 -3.73 -8.69
N ASP A 42 12.76 -4.35 -9.88
CA ASP A 42 13.70 -5.46 -10.02
C ASP A 42 15.10 -4.88 -10.11
N THR A 43 15.95 -5.23 -9.16
CA THR A 43 17.30 -4.70 -9.08
C THR A 43 18.34 -5.70 -9.54
N SER A 44 17.95 -6.78 -10.20
CA SER A 44 18.87 -7.84 -10.55
C SER A 44 19.96 -7.40 -11.49
N GLY A 45 19.78 -6.30 -12.22
CA GLY A 45 20.82 -5.82 -13.13
C GLY A 45 21.75 -4.78 -12.51
N VAL A 46 21.61 -4.49 -11.23
CA VAL A 46 22.40 -3.44 -10.58
C VAL A 46 23.57 -4.10 -9.86
N GLU A 47 24.78 -3.77 -10.28
CA GLU A 47 25.95 -4.45 -9.76
C GLU A 47 26.23 -4.15 -8.31
N SER A 48 25.86 -3.01 -7.83
CA SER A 48 26.18 -2.65 -6.46
C SER A 48 25.27 -3.33 -5.45
N ILE A 49 24.26 -4.05 -5.91
CA ILE A 49 23.35 -4.73 -5.02
C ILE A 49 23.91 -6.09 -4.68
N ASN A 50 23.82 -6.48 -3.45
CA ASN A 50 24.27 -7.78 -3.01
C ASN A 50 23.43 -8.85 -3.71
N GLU A 51 24.08 -9.65 -4.52
CA GLU A 51 23.35 -10.61 -5.34
C GLU A 51 22.70 -11.70 -4.54
N GLU A 52 23.18 -11.96 -3.35
CA GLU A 52 22.59 -13.02 -2.55
C GLU A 52 21.32 -12.62 -1.88
N GLU A 53 20.99 -11.35 -1.93
CA GLU A 53 19.83 -10.89 -1.25
C GLU A 53 18.88 -10.27 -2.25
N ASN A 54 18.43 -9.20 -2.07
CA ASN A 54 17.33 -8.59 -2.75
C ASN A 54 17.53 -8.36 -4.20
N LYS A 55 16.86 -9.15 -4.99
CA LYS A 55 16.73 -8.84 -6.40
C LYS A 55 15.57 -7.88 -6.64
N ASN A 56 14.87 -7.49 -5.58
CA ASN A 56 13.72 -6.61 -5.69
C ASN A 56 13.79 -5.56 -4.61
N LEU A 57 13.46 -4.34 -4.98
CA LEU A 57 13.33 -3.24 -4.04
C LEU A 57 11.85 -2.90 -3.91
N PHE A 58 11.35 -2.87 -2.68
CA PHE A 58 9.97 -2.50 -2.42
C PHE A 58 9.94 -1.14 -1.76
N ILE A 59 9.12 -0.24 -2.30
CA ILE A 59 8.99 1.11 -1.78
C ILE A 59 7.54 1.33 -1.42
N ARG A 60 7.28 1.63 -0.15
CA ARG A 60 5.93 1.80 0.35
C ARG A 60 5.60 3.28 0.47
N THR A 61 4.42 3.65 0.02
CA THR A 61 3.95 5.02 0.16
C THR A 61 3.35 5.22 1.54
N PRO A 62 3.15 6.47 1.97
CA PRO A 62 2.44 6.70 3.23
C PRO A 62 1.05 6.08 3.26
N LEU A 63 0.33 6.11 2.15
CA LEU A 63 -0.98 5.48 2.08
C LEU A 63 -0.86 4.00 2.39
N GLY A 64 0.06 3.31 1.73
CA GLY A 64 0.26 1.88 1.98
C GLY A 64 0.80 1.60 3.36
N GLY A 65 1.51 2.57 3.96
CA GLY A 65 2.12 2.36 5.26
C GLY A 65 1.18 2.53 6.43
N PHE A 66 0.14 3.34 6.28
CA PHE A 66 -0.76 3.64 7.39
C PHE A 66 -2.12 2.97 7.29
N ILE A 67 -2.44 2.33 6.17
CA ILE A 67 -3.75 1.71 6.03
C ILE A 67 -3.79 0.40 6.83
N ASN A 68 -4.82 0.22 7.62
CA ASN A 68 -4.92 -0.92 8.54
C ASN A 68 -5.61 -2.12 7.93
N HIS A 69 -5.47 -3.25 8.60
CA HIS A 69 -6.05 -4.51 8.16
C HIS A 69 -7.47 -4.67 8.71
N SER A 70 -8.33 -5.28 7.93
CA SER A 70 -9.66 -5.70 8.38
C SER A 70 -10.02 -6.98 7.66
N GLU A 71 -10.77 -7.85 8.33
CA GLU A 71 -11.28 -9.05 7.69
C GLU A 71 -12.46 -8.71 6.78
N GLU A 72 -13.03 -7.52 6.95
CA GLU A 72 -14.10 -7.04 6.08
C GLU A 72 -13.70 -5.68 5.53
N PRO A 73 -12.73 -5.69 4.62
CA PRO A 73 -12.13 -4.42 4.17
C PRO A 73 -13.05 -3.67 3.23
N ASN A 74 -12.80 -2.37 3.11
CA ASN A 74 -13.52 -1.56 2.13
C ASN A 74 -12.64 -1.18 0.94
N CYS A 75 -11.40 -1.67 0.91
CA CYS A 75 -10.49 -1.43 -0.20
C CYS A 75 -9.71 -2.69 -0.51
N HIS A 76 -9.10 -2.74 -1.69
CA HIS A 76 -8.18 -3.82 -2.01
C HIS A 76 -7.02 -3.24 -2.85
N ARG A 77 -5.96 -4.04 -2.98
CA ARG A 77 -4.82 -3.67 -3.80
C ARG A 77 -4.91 -4.39 -5.14
N THR A 78 -4.51 -3.68 -6.19
CA THR A 78 -4.45 -4.24 -7.53
C THR A 78 -3.04 -4.04 -8.05
N GLN A 79 -2.42 -5.12 -8.51
CA GLN A 79 -1.07 -5.04 -9.06
C GLN A 79 -1.14 -4.58 -10.50
N ILE A 80 -0.28 -3.64 -10.85
CA ILE A 80 -0.19 -3.12 -12.20
C ILE A 80 1.25 -3.18 -12.63
N ARG A 81 1.51 -3.85 -13.75
CA ARG A 81 2.85 -3.89 -14.32
C ARG A 81 3.06 -2.62 -15.13
N ILE A 82 4.02 -1.79 -14.72
CA ILE A 82 4.33 -0.57 -15.47
C ILE A 82 5.20 -0.94 -16.64
N LYS A 83 6.18 -1.79 -16.42
CA LYS A 83 7.03 -2.33 -17.46
C LYS A 83 7.76 -3.51 -16.83
N PRO A 84 8.43 -4.36 -17.61
CA PRO A 84 9.13 -5.49 -17.03
C PRO A 84 10.08 -5.01 -15.93
N GLY A 85 9.97 -5.61 -14.76
CA GLY A 85 10.79 -5.26 -13.61
C GLY A 85 10.29 -4.10 -12.79
N PHE A 86 9.14 -3.53 -13.12
CA PHE A 86 8.63 -2.36 -12.40
C PHE A 86 7.12 -2.49 -12.25
N ASP A 87 6.68 -2.81 -11.05
CA ASP A 87 5.26 -2.98 -10.74
C ASP A 87 4.83 -1.99 -9.67
N LYS A 88 3.55 -1.69 -9.65
CA LYS A 88 2.97 -0.92 -8.55
C LYS A 88 1.66 -1.56 -8.13
N TRP A 89 1.23 -1.23 -6.93
CA TRP A 89 -0.05 -1.70 -6.41
C TRP A 89 -0.88 -0.47 -6.08
N ILE A 90 -2.10 -0.45 -6.59
CA ILE A 90 -3.03 0.66 -6.39
C ILE A 90 -4.11 0.21 -5.43
N ILE A 91 -4.51 1.10 -4.53
CA ILE A 91 -5.59 0.84 -3.60
C ILE A 91 -6.88 1.35 -4.22
N THR A 92 -7.86 0.45 -4.33
CA THR A 92 -9.14 0.72 -4.96
C THR A 92 -10.26 0.45 -3.98
N VAL A 93 -11.27 1.31 -3.98
CA VAL A 93 -12.43 1.18 -3.11
C VAL A 93 -13.32 0.05 -3.64
N ILE A 94 -13.71 -0.88 -2.77
CA ILE A 94 -14.52 -2.03 -3.20
C ILE A 94 -15.94 -1.98 -2.66
N LYS A 95 -16.32 -0.93 -1.95
CA LYS A 95 -17.68 -0.67 -1.56
C LYS A 95 -17.78 0.80 -1.23
N ASN A 96 -18.98 1.35 -1.27
CA ASN A 96 -19.12 2.79 -0.99
C ASN A 96 -18.70 3.08 0.45
N ILE A 97 -17.95 4.15 0.62
CA ILE A 97 -17.39 4.55 1.91
C ILE A 97 -17.90 5.94 2.23
N THR A 98 -18.32 6.13 3.47
CA THR A 98 -18.85 7.41 3.91
C THR A 98 -17.74 8.28 4.51
N ALA A 99 -17.81 9.58 4.31
CA ALA A 99 -16.87 10.52 4.92
C ALA A 99 -16.72 10.21 6.40
N GLY A 100 -15.48 10.18 6.86
CA GLY A 100 -15.17 9.88 8.26
C GLY A 100 -14.82 8.44 8.54
N GLU A 101 -15.05 7.55 7.60
CA GLU A 101 -14.73 6.13 7.83
C GLU A 101 -13.26 5.85 7.59
N GLU A 102 -12.78 4.82 8.27
CA GLU A 102 -11.40 4.37 8.09
C GLU A 102 -11.31 3.45 6.88
N LEU A 103 -10.25 3.62 6.10
CA LEU A 103 -9.98 2.75 4.95
C LEU A 103 -9.21 1.55 5.43
N THR A 104 -9.57 0.37 4.93
CA THR A 104 -8.94 -0.88 5.37
C THR A 104 -8.68 -1.79 4.21
N LEU A 105 -7.67 -2.64 4.38
CA LEU A 105 -7.31 -3.68 3.43
C LEU A 105 -7.31 -5.00 4.16
N LYS A 106 -7.40 -6.08 3.41
CA LYS A 106 -7.19 -7.40 4.00
C LYS A 106 -5.76 -7.83 3.70
N TYR A 107 -5.01 -8.07 4.77
CA TYR A 107 -3.58 -8.35 4.64
C TYR A 107 -3.28 -9.81 4.30
N THR A 108 -4.28 -10.64 4.12
CA THR A 108 -4.07 -12.06 3.87
C THR A 108 -3.53 -12.33 2.49
N MET A 109 -2.96 -11.33 1.90
CA MET A 109 -2.40 -11.52 0.63
C MET A 109 -1.20 -12.38 0.70
N TYR A 110 -0.90 -13.03 -0.39
CA TYR A 110 0.27 -13.86 -0.50
C TYR A 110 1.51 -13.01 -0.29
N VAL A 111 2.37 -13.47 0.60
CA VAL A 111 3.66 -12.82 0.83
C VAL A 111 4.71 -13.87 0.57
N PRO A 112 5.56 -13.72 -0.45
CA PRO A 112 6.58 -14.73 -0.73
C PRO A 112 7.51 -14.88 0.45
N LYS A 113 7.83 -16.11 0.79
CA LYS A 113 8.71 -16.36 1.91
C LYS A 113 10.08 -15.75 1.68
N SER A 114 10.48 -15.62 0.44
CA SER A 114 11.78 -15.08 0.13
C SER A 114 11.81 -13.57 0.17
N MET A 115 10.68 -12.93 0.41
CA MET A 115 10.66 -11.47 0.42
C MET A 115 11.25 -10.99 1.73
N PRO A 116 12.37 -10.27 1.68
CA PRO A 116 13.00 -9.81 2.90
C PRO A 116 12.28 -8.61 3.46
N SER A 117 12.49 -8.40 4.74
CA SER A 117 12.00 -7.20 5.37
C SER A 117 13.04 -6.12 5.16
N ILE A 118 12.64 -4.98 4.67
CA ILE A 118 13.53 -3.87 4.45
C ILE A 118 13.14 -2.80 5.43
N ASN A 119 13.95 -2.62 6.46
CA ASN A 119 13.67 -1.63 7.50
C ASN A 119 12.32 -1.87 8.14
N GLY A 120 11.96 -3.14 8.31
CA GLY A 120 10.69 -3.44 8.94
C GLY A 120 9.51 -3.28 8.02
N ILE A 121 9.74 -3.07 6.75
CA ILE A 121 8.67 -2.84 5.84
C ILE A 121 8.43 -4.04 5.06
N ALA A 122 8.39 -4.70 4.96
CA ALA A 122 8.28 -5.75 4.26
C ALA A 122 7.36 -6.12 3.53
N TYR A 123 7.29 -6.34 3.56
CA TYR A 123 6.69 -6.78 3.06
C TYR A 123 5.69 -6.98 3.15
N LEU A 124 5.47 -6.77 3.10
CA LEU A 124 4.66 -6.88 3.24
C LEU A 124 3.95 -7.13 2.67
N GLY A 125 3.96 -7.35 2.56
CA GLY A 125 3.24 -7.48 2.16
C GLY A 125 2.78 -7.83 1.31
N GLY A 126 2.90 -8.15 1.24
CA GLY A 126 2.43 -8.61 0.41
C GLY A 126 1.77 -8.19 -0.23
N PRO A 127 1.54 -8.31 -0.77
CA PRO A 127 0.71 -7.64 -1.56
C PRO A 127 -0.49 -7.87 -1.42
#